data_8ffa6391cdf8811036d79fd869f425a4
#
_entry.id   8ffa6391cdf8811036d79fd869f425a4
#
_cell.length_a   1.000
_cell.length_b   1.000
_cell.length_c   1.000
_cell.angle_alpha   90.00
_cell.angle_beta   90.00
_cell.angle_gamma   90.00
#
_symmetry.space_group_name_H-M   'P 1'
#
loop_
_entity.id
_entity.type
_entity.pdbx_description
1 polymer ?
#
loop_
_entity_poly.entity_id
_entity_poly.type
_entity_poly.pdbx_seq_one_letter_code
_entity_poly.pdbx_strand_id
1 'polypeptide(L)'
;YQDHNEKLVRERNEKEVQKLKPLLELNEQSRILDIGCGIGRWGDAISEKIEEYCGLDFSSDLIKIAKSRSGKSNYFFYESAVTEIERVLSENKKQNYNTILLMGILMYINDEDMDIFLEQLEHQCMEQTRICIREPIGVGERLTLKDFFSEDLNDNYNAIYRTRDE
;
A
#
# COMPACT_ATOMS: atom_id res chain seq x y z
N TYR A 1 12.85 0.43 -0.41
CA TYR A 1 13.05 -0.81 -1.18
C TYR A 1 14.44 -0.92 -1.78
N GLN A 2 15.29 0.05 -1.55
CA GLN A 2 16.65 0.15 -2.08
C GLN A 2 17.69 0.08 -0.96
N ASP A 3 17.30 -0.42 0.22
CA ASP A 3 18.27 -0.77 1.25
C ASP A 3 19.16 -1.88 0.66
N HIS A 4 20.44 -1.59 0.49
CA HIS A 4 21.44 -2.51 -0.06
C HIS A 4 21.61 -3.79 0.79
N ASN A 5 20.96 -3.85 1.94
CA ASN A 5 20.93 -5.02 2.80
C ASN A 5 19.60 -5.78 2.69
N GLU A 6 19.45 -6.57 1.64
CA GLU A 6 18.28 -7.43 1.38
C GLU A 6 17.85 -8.24 2.62
N LYS A 7 18.78 -8.66 3.45
CA LYS A 7 18.49 -9.41 4.67
C LYS A 7 17.75 -8.56 5.70
N LEU A 8 18.18 -7.32 5.92
CA LEU A 8 17.51 -6.40 6.85
C LEU A 8 16.11 -6.01 6.35
N VAL A 9 15.98 -5.77 5.05
CA VAL A 9 14.66 -5.49 4.43
C VAL A 9 13.72 -6.67 4.65
N ARG A 10 14.19 -7.89 4.40
CA ARG A 10 13.40 -9.10 4.60
C ARG A 10 12.98 -9.28 6.06
N GLU A 11 13.91 -9.14 7.00
CA GLU A 11 13.62 -9.26 8.43
C GLU A 11 12.62 -8.20 8.92
N ARG A 12 12.72 -6.95 8.45
CA ARG A 12 11.75 -5.89 8.76
C ARG A 12 10.36 -6.25 8.23
N ASN A 13 10.29 -6.72 6.99
CA ASN A 13 9.03 -7.13 6.36
C ASN A 13 8.38 -8.31 7.08
N GLU A 14 9.15 -9.33 7.43
CA GLU A 14 8.66 -10.49 8.16
C GLU A 14 8.10 -10.07 9.54
N LYS A 15 8.80 -9.21 10.27
CA LYS A 15 8.32 -8.66 11.56
C LYS A 15 7.05 -7.83 11.40
N GLU A 16 6.97 -6.99 10.36
CA GLU A 16 5.79 -6.19 10.06
C GLU A 16 4.58 -7.08 9.79
N VAL A 17 4.71 -8.03 8.88
CA VAL A 17 3.66 -8.99 8.55
C VAL A 17 3.25 -9.81 9.78
N GLN A 18 4.22 -10.34 10.52
CA GLN A 18 3.95 -11.12 11.74
C GLN A 18 3.12 -10.34 12.76
N LYS A 19 3.38 -9.03 12.89
CA LYS A 19 2.69 -8.15 13.84
C LYS A 19 1.31 -7.72 13.36
N LEU A 20 1.18 -7.36 12.08
CA LEU A 20 -0.03 -6.71 11.56
C LEU A 20 -1.03 -7.70 10.94
N LYS A 21 -0.57 -8.78 10.30
CA LYS A 21 -1.45 -9.73 9.62
C LYS A 21 -2.53 -10.32 10.54
N PRO A 22 -2.26 -10.70 11.81
CA PRO A 22 -3.30 -11.19 12.71
C PRO A 22 -4.44 -10.19 12.97
N LEU A 23 -4.14 -8.87 12.87
CA LEU A 23 -5.13 -7.82 13.09
C LEU A 23 -6.10 -7.67 11.90
N LEU A 24 -5.75 -8.23 10.74
CA LEU A 24 -6.60 -8.19 9.54
C LEU A 24 -7.76 -9.18 9.61
N GLU A 25 -7.65 -10.22 10.45
CA GLU A 25 -8.69 -11.28 10.64
C GLU A 25 -9.15 -11.88 9.30
N LEU A 26 -8.17 -12.19 8.42
CA LEU A 26 -8.45 -12.66 7.07
C LEU A 26 -9.18 -14.00 7.05
N ASN A 27 -10.10 -14.14 6.10
CA ASN A 27 -10.89 -15.34 5.86
C ASN A 27 -11.26 -15.47 4.37
N GLU A 28 -12.01 -16.51 4.03
CA GLU A 28 -12.40 -16.82 2.64
C GLU A 28 -13.25 -15.74 1.96
N GLN A 29 -13.84 -14.80 2.71
CA GLN A 29 -14.63 -13.68 2.21
C GLN A 29 -13.81 -12.37 2.17
N SER A 30 -12.52 -12.42 2.51
CA SER A 30 -11.67 -11.24 2.50
C SER A 30 -11.41 -10.77 1.08
N ARG A 31 -11.76 -9.53 0.81
CA ARG A 31 -11.45 -8.78 -0.40
C ARG A 31 -10.50 -7.66 -0.03
N ILE A 32 -9.26 -7.78 -0.46
CA ILE A 32 -8.16 -6.91 -0.02
C ILE A 32 -7.78 -5.93 -1.13
N LEU A 33 -7.74 -4.64 -0.79
CA LEU A 33 -7.15 -3.59 -1.60
C LEU A 33 -5.85 -3.12 -0.95
N ASP A 34 -4.73 -3.30 -1.64
CA ASP A 34 -3.40 -2.87 -1.20
C ASP A 34 -2.94 -1.68 -2.05
N ILE A 35 -3.00 -0.47 -1.48
CA ILE A 35 -2.66 0.77 -2.17
C ILE A 35 -1.20 1.11 -1.88
N GLY A 36 -0.41 1.28 -2.95
CA GLY A 36 1.05 1.34 -2.86
C GLY A 36 1.67 -0.04 -2.66
N CYS A 37 1.13 -1.06 -3.34
CA CYS A 37 1.51 -2.46 -3.13
C CYS A 37 2.96 -2.79 -3.50
N GLY A 38 3.64 -1.90 -4.26
CA GLY A 38 4.98 -2.13 -4.77
C GLY A 38 5.08 -3.43 -5.57
N ILE A 39 6.00 -4.28 -5.20
CA ILE A 39 6.21 -5.60 -5.82
C ILE A 39 5.28 -6.70 -5.27
N GLY A 40 4.21 -6.35 -4.55
CA GLY A 40 3.21 -7.29 -4.06
C GLY A 40 3.60 -8.09 -2.80
N ARG A 41 4.44 -7.54 -1.93
CA ARG A 41 4.95 -8.25 -0.73
C ARG A 41 3.86 -8.70 0.24
N TRP A 42 2.86 -7.87 0.46
CA TRP A 42 1.73 -8.24 1.31
C TRP A 42 0.92 -9.37 0.69
N GLY A 43 0.70 -9.34 -0.63
CA GLY A 43 0.08 -10.46 -1.35
C GLY A 43 0.83 -11.79 -1.18
N ASP A 44 2.18 -11.76 -1.24
CA ASP A 44 3.02 -12.94 -1.00
C ASP A 44 2.89 -13.46 0.44
N ALA A 45 2.73 -12.56 1.41
CA ALA A 45 2.67 -12.88 2.83
C ALA A 45 1.32 -13.46 3.29
N ILE A 46 0.25 -13.30 2.48
CA ILE A 46 -1.07 -13.83 2.76
C ILE A 46 -1.11 -15.31 2.37
N SER A 47 -1.12 -16.18 3.37
CA SER A 47 -1.23 -17.62 3.24
C SER A 47 -2.68 -18.12 3.35
N GLU A 48 -3.55 -17.30 3.91
CA GLU A 48 -4.96 -17.56 4.11
C GLU A 48 -5.68 -17.66 2.75
N LYS A 49 -6.72 -18.47 2.69
CA LYS A 49 -7.63 -18.48 1.55
C LYS A 49 -8.50 -17.23 1.65
N ILE A 50 -8.45 -16.40 0.62
CA ILE A 50 -9.20 -15.15 0.51
C ILE A 50 -9.98 -15.13 -0.80
N GLU A 51 -11.01 -14.28 -0.90
CA GLU A 51 -11.78 -14.11 -2.12
C GLU A 51 -10.97 -13.41 -3.20
N GLU A 52 -10.38 -12.24 -2.89
CA GLU A 52 -9.64 -11.44 -3.84
C GLU A 52 -8.53 -10.62 -3.16
N TYR A 53 -7.44 -10.44 -3.88
CA TYR A 53 -6.42 -9.44 -3.58
C TYR A 53 -6.23 -8.53 -4.80
N CYS A 54 -6.29 -7.21 -4.60
CA CYS A 54 -6.04 -6.21 -5.62
C CYS A 54 -4.95 -5.25 -5.15
N GLY A 55 -3.81 -5.27 -5.80
CA GLY A 55 -2.69 -4.35 -5.54
C GLY A 55 -2.68 -3.22 -6.56
N LEU A 56 -2.55 -1.99 -6.06
CA LEU A 56 -2.38 -0.78 -6.86
C LEU A 56 -1.03 -0.13 -6.55
N ASP A 57 -0.32 0.31 -7.59
CA ASP A 57 0.90 1.10 -7.45
C ASP A 57 1.06 2.02 -8.68
N PHE A 58 1.64 3.21 -8.49
CA PHE A 58 1.86 4.15 -9.60
C PHE A 58 2.98 3.71 -10.54
N SER A 59 3.87 2.82 -10.10
CA SER A 59 5.02 2.34 -10.86
C SER A 59 4.65 1.11 -11.70
N SER A 60 4.61 1.30 -13.02
CA SER A 60 4.38 0.19 -13.97
C SER A 60 5.40 -0.94 -13.81
N ASP A 61 6.64 -0.61 -13.46
CA ASP A 61 7.70 -1.60 -13.30
C ASP A 61 7.53 -2.44 -12.03
N LEU A 62 7.12 -1.82 -10.92
CA LEU A 62 6.78 -2.57 -9.71
C LEU A 62 5.57 -3.48 -9.94
N ILE A 63 4.57 -3.01 -10.66
CA ILE A 63 3.39 -3.81 -11.04
C ILE A 63 3.76 -5.00 -11.93
N LYS A 64 4.68 -4.83 -12.89
CA LYS A 64 5.19 -5.96 -13.70
C LYS A 64 5.84 -7.03 -12.82
N ILE A 65 6.65 -6.60 -11.84
CA ILE A 65 7.29 -7.50 -10.88
C ILE A 65 6.22 -8.20 -10.03
N ALA A 66 5.25 -7.47 -9.47
CA ALA A 66 4.17 -8.04 -8.67
C ALA A 66 3.38 -9.11 -9.45
N LYS A 67 3.02 -8.83 -10.69
CA LYS A 67 2.35 -9.79 -11.59
C LYS A 67 3.20 -11.04 -11.85
N SER A 68 4.51 -10.88 -12.07
CA SER A 68 5.40 -12.01 -12.34
C SER A 68 5.63 -12.92 -11.13
N ARG A 69 5.51 -12.38 -9.92
CA ARG A 69 5.68 -13.10 -8.65
C ARG A 69 4.42 -13.82 -8.22
N SER A 70 3.26 -13.25 -8.55
CA SER A 70 1.99 -13.81 -8.12
C SER A 70 1.61 -15.02 -8.97
N GLY A 71 1.50 -16.19 -8.33
CA GLY A 71 0.98 -17.42 -8.96
C GLY A 71 -0.50 -17.69 -8.68
N LYS A 72 -1.22 -16.74 -8.06
CA LYS A 72 -2.60 -16.94 -7.61
C LYS A 72 -3.59 -16.31 -8.59
N SER A 73 -4.61 -17.04 -8.99
CA SER A 73 -5.59 -16.60 -10.00
C SER A 73 -6.57 -15.52 -9.52
N ASN A 74 -6.70 -15.35 -8.22
CA ASN A 74 -7.54 -14.34 -7.58
C ASN A 74 -6.76 -13.10 -7.11
N TYR A 75 -5.51 -12.93 -7.57
CA TYR A 75 -4.65 -11.79 -7.29
C TYR A 75 -4.50 -10.93 -8.54
N PHE A 76 -4.78 -9.65 -8.39
CA PHE A 76 -4.78 -8.67 -9.48
C PHE A 76 -3.89 -7.50 -9.12
N PHE A 77 -3.18 -6.95 -10.11
CA PHE A 77 -2.29 -5.81 -9.90
C PHE A 77 -2.48 -4.82 -11.04
N TYR A 78 -2.67 -3.55 -10.70
CA TYR A 78 -2.90 -2.49 -11.69
C TYR A 78 -2.04 -1.27 -11.39
N GLU A 79 -1.56 -0.64 -12.45
CA GLU A 79 -0.94 0.67 -12.37
C GLU A 79 -2.02 1.72 -12.09
N SER A 80 -1.82 2.51 -11.01
CA SER A 80 -2.77 3.55 -10.61
C SER A 80 -2.07 4.62 -9.78
N ALA A 81 -2.27 5.88 -10.12
CA ALA A 81 -2.04 6.96 -9.19
C ALA A 81 -3.11 6.92 -8.07
N VAL A 82 -2.79 7.49 -6.91
CA VAL A 82 -3.72 7.56 -5.77
C VAL A 82 -4.97 8.39 -6.07
N THR A 83 -4.90 9.29 -7.05
CA THR A 83 -6.00 10.14 -7.54
C THR A 83 -6.85 9.47 -8.64
N GLU A 84 -6.54 8.23 -9.03
CA GLU A 84 -7.21 7.51 -10.12
C GLU A 84 -7.74 6.13 -9.72
N ILE A 85 -7.76 5.82 -8.43
CA ILE A 85 -8.14 4.51 -7.88
C ILE A 85 -9.50 4.07 -8.40
N GLU A 86 -10.52 4.92 -8.25
CA GLU A 86 -11.89 4.59 -8.65
C GLU A 86 -11.99 4.28 -10.14
N ARG A 87 -11.35 5.10 -10.98
CA ARG A 87 -11.33 4.88 -12.43
C ARG A 87 -10.72 3.53 -12.78
N VAL A 88 -9.52 3.26 -12.25
CA VAL A 88 -8.78 2.02 -12.55
C VAL A 88 -9.55 0.79 -12.07
N LEU A 89 -10.12 0.83 -10.88
CA LEU A 89 -10.88 -0.29 -10.33
C LEU A 89 -12.18 -0.51 -11.12
N SER A 90 -12.90 0.55 -11.49
CA SER A 90 -14.13 0.47 -12.30
C SER A 90 -13.87 -0.11 -13.68
N GLU A 91 -12.85 0.35 -14.39
CA GLU A 91 -12.43 -0.18 -15.70
C GLU A 91 -12.13 -1.68 -15.65
N ASN A 92 -11.61 -2.16 -14.52
CA ASN A 92 -11.27 -3.57 -14.30
C ASN A 92 -12.36 -4.37 -13.58
N LYS A 93 -13.56 -3.79 -13.38
CA LYS A 93 -14.70 -4.40 -12.68
C LYS A 93 -14.34 -4.86 -11.26
N LYS A 94 -13.56 -4.04 -10.57
CA LYS A 94 -13.11 -4.25 -9.20
C LYS A 94 -13.80 -3.24 -8.29
N GLN A 95 -14.32 -3.69 -7.14
CA GLN A 95 -15.01 -2.83 -6.17
C GLN A 95 -15.28 -3.56 -4.86
N ASN A 96 -15.67 -2.80 -3.83
CA ASN A 96 -16.17 -3.33 -2.57
C ASN A 96 -15.12 -4.17 -1.81
N TYR A 97 -14.22 -3.49 -1.14
CA TYR A 97 -13.19 -4.12 -0.34
C TYR A 97 -13.53 -4.06 1.15
N ASN A 98 -13.37 -5.18 1.85
CA ASN A 98 -13.57 -5.25 3.31
C ASN A 98 -12.25 -5.16 4.09
N THR A 99 -11.13 -5.14 3.39
CA THR A 99 -9.80 -4.93 3.97
C THR A 99 -8.99 -4.02 3.06
N ILE A 100 -8.44 -2.93 3.59
CA ILE A 100 -7.60 -2.00 2.84
C ILE A 100 -6.26 -1.87 3.55
N LEU A 101 -5.17 -1.95 2.79
CA LEU A 101 -3.80 -1.82 3.28
C LEU A 101 -3.18 -0.52 2.77
N LEU A 102 -2.64 0.29 3.69
CA LEU A 102 -1.87 1.50 3.43
C LEU A 102 -0.51 1.38 4.15
N MET A 103 0.48 0.81 3.46
CA MET A 103 1.74 0.39 4.09
C MET A 103 2.91 1.27 3.65
N GLY A 104 3.01 2.47 4.23
CA GLY A 104 4.07 3.42 3.93
C GLY A 104 3.84 4.19 2.63
N ILE A 105 2.60 4.56 2.34
CA ILE A 105 2.20 5.31 1.14
C ILE A 105 1.84 6.76 1.42
N LEU A 106 1.20 7.05 2.57
CA LEU A 106 0.66 8.38 2.86
C LEU A 106 1.76 9.46 2.90
N MET A 107 2.98 9.07 3.26
CA MET A 107 4.12 10.00 3.24
C MET A 107 4.49 10.51 1.84
N TYR A 108 4.07 9.83 0.78
CA TYR A 108 4.34 10.21 -0.61
C TYR A 108 3.20 10.97 -1.27
N ILE A 109 2.05 11.10 -0.60
CA ILE A 109 0.89 11.84 -1.10
C ILE A 109 1.00 13.29 -0.62
N ASN A 110 1.00 14.26 -1.54
CA ASN A 110 0.97 15.67 -1.19
C ASN A 110 -0.42 16.07 -0.62
N ASP A 111 -0.54 17.27 -0.05
CA ASP A 111 -1.78 17.68 0.61
C ASP A 111 -2.93 17.93 -0.38
N GLU A 112 -2.62 18.36 -1.61
CA GLU A 112 -3.62 18.60 -2.65
C GLU A 112 -4.26 17.30 -3.12
N ASP A 113 -3.47 16.23 -3.26
CA ASP A 113 -3.95 14.91 -3.65
C ASP A 113 -4.57 14.12 -2.50
N MET A 114 -4.30 14.50 -1.25
CA MET A 114 -4.77 13.76 -0.07
C MET A 114 -6.30 13.75 0.03
N ASP A 115 -6.94 14.89 -0.19
CA ASP A 115 -8.41 14.99 -0.14
C ASP A 115 -9.05 14.13 -1.23
N ILE A 116 -8.51 14.18 -2.45
CA ILE A 116 -8.97 13.34 -3.56
C ILE A 116 -8.78 11.86 -3.25
N PHE A 117 -7.61 11.51 -2.69
CA PHE A 117 -7.31 10.15 -2.28
C PHE A 117 -8.30 9.61 -1.24
N LEU A 118 -8.59 10.41 -0.20
CA LEU A 118 -9.52 10.01 0.87
C LEU A 118 -10.95 9.82 0.36
N GLU A 119 -11.42 10.69 -0.55
CA GLU A 119 -12.72 10.54 -1.19
C GLU A 119 -12.80 9.24 -1.99
N GLN A 120 -11.79 8.96 -2.82
CA GLN A 120 -11.76 7.72 -3.59
C GLN A 120 -11.64 6.47 -2.71
N LEU A 121 -10.89 6.57 -1.60
CA LEU A 121 -10.75 5.49 -0.63
C LEU A 121 -12.11 5.17 0.02
N GLU A 122 -12.87 6.19 0.41
CA GLU A 122 -14.21 6.05 1.00
C GLU A 122 -15.14 5.27 0.06
N HIS A 123 -15.12 5.59 -1.24
CA HIS A 123 -15.93 4.90 -2.25
C HIS A 123 -15.58 3.40 -2.42
N GLN A 124 -14.39 2.97 -1.98
CA GLN A 124 -14.01 1.55 -2.01
C GLN A 124 -14.38 0.80 -0.73
N CYS A 125 -14.79 1.51 0.31
CA CYS A 125 -15.15 0.90 1.59
C CYS A 125 -16.55 0.28 1.55
N MET A 126 -16.69 -0.82 2.24
CA MET A 126 -17.96 -1.43 2.65
C MET A 126 -18.30 -0.98 4.07
N GLU A 127 -19.52 -1.26 4.56
CA GLU A 127 -20.00 -0.86 5.89
C GLU A 127 -19.04 -1.22 7.05
N GLN A 128 -18.29 -2.30 6.92
CA GLN A 128 -17.36 -2.77 7.96
C GLN A 128 -15.95 -2.97 7.40
N THR A 129 -15.52 -2.09 6.50
CA THR A 129 -14.16 -2.18 5.96
C THR A 129 -13.12 -1.91 7.03
N ARG A 130 -12.16 -2.81 7.16
CA ARG A 130 -10.98 -2.62 8.02
C ARG A 130 -9.87 -1.97 7.23
N ILE A 131 -9.40 -0.81 7.68
CA ILE A 131 -8.26 -0.12 7.08
C ILE A 131 -7.05 -0.33 8.01
N CYS A 132 -5.98 -0.92 7.48
CA CYS A 132 -4.73 -1.08 8.18
C CYS A 132 -3.71 -0.06 7.65
N ILE A 133 -3.35 0.89 8.49
CA ILE A 133 -2.40 1.95 8.16
C ILE A 133 -1.12 1.73 8.95
N ARG A 134 0.01 1.75 8.25
CA ARG A 134 1.34 1.73 8.84
C ARG A 134 2.20 2.77 8.15
N GLU A 135 2.46 3.87 8.84
CA GLU A 135 3.20 5.03 8.33
C GLU A 135 4.29 5.49 9.31
N PRO A 136 5.40 5.99 8.82
CA PRO A 136 6.26 6.82 9.63
C PRO A 136 5.60 8.17 9.87
N ILE A 137 5.70 8.69 11.09
CA ILE A 137 5.10 9.96 11.49
C ILE A 137 6.16 10.96 11.98
N GLY A 138 5.91 12.24 11.83
CA GLY A 138 6.65 13.32 12.47
C GLY A 138 6.45 13.30 13.98
N VAL A 139 7.54 13.38 14.74
CA VAL A 139 7.50 13.43 16.21
C VAL A 139 7.53 14.89 16.66
N GLY A 140 6.38 15.39 17.16
CA GLY A 140 6.21 16.75 17.65
C GLY A 140 5.87 17.77 16.57
N GLU A 141 6.43 17.66 15.37
CA GLU A 141 6.12 18.55 14.25
C GLU A 141 6.17 17.80 12.91
N ARG A 142 5.48 18.35 11.92
CA ARG A 142 5.50 17.87 10.54
C ARG A 142 6.87 18.06 9.93
N LEU A 143 7.42 17.02 9.29
CA LEU A 143 8.65 17.09 8.52
C LEU A 143 8.34 16.89 7.03
N THR A 144 8.67 17.89 6.22
CA THR A 144 8.56 17.79 4.75
C THR A 144 9.95 17.76 4.14
N LEU A 145 10.26 16.70 3.44
CA LEU A 145 11.49 16.54 2.66
C LEU A 145 11.18 16.80 1.19
N LYS A 146 11.98 17.66 0.56
CA LYS A 146 11.91 17.94 -0.89
C LYS A 146 13.27 17.73 -1.51
N ASP A 147 13.33 16.93 -2.56
CA ASP A 147 14.57 16.57 -3.26
C ASP A 147 15.70 16.14 -2.30
N PHE A 148 15.31 15.44 -1.24
CA PHE A 148 16.24 15.00 -0.21
C PHE A 148 17.04 13.81 -0.74
N PHE A 149 18.37 13.95 -0.81
CA PHE A 149 19.24 12.85 -1.18
C PHE A 149 19.38 11.87 -0.01
N SER A 150 18.98 10.65 -0.23
CA SER A 150 19.16 9.56 0.73
C SER A 150 20.38 8.73 0.37
N GLU A 151 21.36 8.64 1.25
CA GLU A 151 22.53 7.76 1.06
C GLU A 151 22.10 6.29 0.99
N ASP A 152 21.08 5.88 1.76
CA ASP A 152 20.55 4.52 1.76
C ASP A 152 19.86 4.16 0.45
N LEU A 153 19.16 5.13 -0.17
CA LEU A 153 18.48 4.95 -1.45
C LEU A 153 19.39 5.22 -2.65
N ASN A 154 20.47 5.98 -2.43
CA ASN A 154 21.32 6.55 -3.47
C ASN A 154 20.51 7.33 -4.53
N ASP A 155 19.45 8.01 -4.09
CA ASP A 155 18.53 8.77 -4.92
C ASP A 155 17.88 9.90 -4.13
N ASN A 156 17.28 10.87 -4.84
CA ASN A 156 16.46 11.92 -4.26
C ASN A 156 15.03 11.43 -4.07
N TYR A 157 14.44 11.77 -2.93
CA TYR A 157 13.03 11.48 -2.68
C TYR A 157 12.30 12.64 -2.00
N ASN A 158 10.99 12.65 -2.16
CA ASN A 158 10.08 13.58 -1.51
C ASN A 158 9.22 12.81 -0.50
N ALA A 159 9.05 13.34 0.70
CA ALA A 159 8.22 12.74 1.71
C ALA A 159 7.64 13.77 2.66
N ILE A 160 6.42 13.52 3.12
CA ILE A 160 5.72 14.31 4.12
C ILE A 160 5.43 13.41 5.32
N TYR A 161 6.20 13.58 6.37
CA TYR A 161 5.96 12.90 7.65
C TYR A 161 4.99 13.76 8.45
N ARG A 162 3.69 13.46 8.30
CA ARG A 162 2.62 14.13 9.05
C ARG A 162 2.69 13.74 10.51
N THR A 163 2.17 14.58 11.39
CA THR A 163 2.04 14.26 12.80
C THR A 163 0.87 13.31 13.01
N ARG A 164 0.70 12.84 14.23
CA ARG A 164 -0.43 11.98 14.59
C ARG A 164 -1.79 12.71 14.52
N ASP A 165 -1.77 14.03 14.69
CA ASP A 165 -2.98 14.85 14.79
C ASP A 165 -3.44 15.38 13.41
N GLU A 166 -2.59 15.20 12.39
CA GLU A 166 -2.92 15.43 10.98
C GLU A 166 -3.50 14.16 10.35
#